data_20d23e4a462d33dd0057c683bd43fabc
#
_entry.id   20d23e4a462d33dd0057c683bd43fabc
#
_cell.length_a   1.000
_cell.length_b   1.000
_cell.length_c   1.000
_cell.angle_alpha   90.00
_cell.angle_beta   90.00
_cell.angle_gamma   90.00
#
_symmetry.space_group_name_H-M   'P 1'
#
loop_
_entity.id
_entity.type
_entity.pdbx_description
1 polymer ?
#
loop_
_entity_poly.entity_id
_entity_poly.type
_entity_poly.pdbx_seq_one_letter_code
_entity_poly.pdbx_strand_id
1 'polypeptide(L)'
;TAAASDVYKGQTDMRLRPDGGKSLLVSTLSSYEDYPRQRAWTWEHQALVRARPVAGDASLREAFERVRAQTLGRHRDVPALAGDVMHMRRRMRAELDRSDAARFDLKQGAGGLVDLEFLVQFGVLAQASAHAGLLQPRDTPALLDALAACGWLAPDIARSLHAAHAVLLDVGLACTLDRRPRLAAPTEAIAQARAAVDEALRACGLDFEPAAGSDA
;
A
#
# COMPACT_ATOMS: atom_id res chain seq x y z
N THR A 1 27.91 -18.48 16.86
CA THR A 1 27.91 -17.27 15.98
C THR A 1 26.68 -17.17 15.09
N ALA A 2 25.88 -18.24 14.88
CA ALA A 2 24.64 -18.20 14.11
C ALA A 2 23.46 -17.55 14.88
N ALA A 3 23.44 -17.62 16.21
CA ALA A 3 22.37 -17.07 17.04
C ALA A 3 22.32 -15.53 17.08
N ALA A 4 23.44 -14.84 16.85
CA ALA A 4 23.49 -13.38 16.88
C ALA A 4 22.86 -12.72 15.64
N SER A 5 22.81 -13.40 14.50
CA SER A 5 22.21 -12.85 13.28
C SER A 5 20.67 -12.88 13.28
N ASP A 6 20.05 -13.74 14.08
CA ASP A 6 18.60 -13.85 14.14
C ASP A 6 17.92 -12.81 15.06
N VAL A 7 18.68 -12.27 16.02
CA VAL A 7 18.20 -11.20 16.94
C VAL A 7 17.92 -9.89 16.19
N TYR A 8 18.56 -9.65 15.05
CA TYR A 8 18.41 -8.40 14.29
C TYR A 8 17.29 -8.41 13.26
N LYS A 9 16.59 -9.52 13.04
CA LYS A 9 15.51 -9.64 12.05
C LYS A 9 14.21 -8.93 12.45
N GLY A 10 14.12 -8.43 13.68
CA GLY A 10 12.99 -7.65 14.20
C GLY A 10 13.22 -6.15 14.28
N GLN A 11 14.18 -5.61 13.53
CA GLN A 11 14.46 -4.17 13.56
C GLN A 11 13.31 -3.38 12.93
N THR A 12 12.96 -2.27 13.57
CA THR A 12 12.00 -1.29 13.04
C THR A 12 12.63 -0.57 11.83
N ASP A 13 11.93 -0.57 10.69
CA ASP A 13 12.33 0.24 9.54
C ASP A 13 11.99 1.72 9.81
N MET A 14 13.01 2.53 9.96
CA MET A 14 12.87 3.96 10.25
C MET A 14 13.02 4.85 9.01
N ARG A 15 13.00 4.29 7.81
CA ARG A 15 13.11 5.06 6.57
C ARG A 15 11.84 5.84 6.24
N LEU A 16 10.68 5.35 6.70
CA LEU A 16 9.39 6.00 6.50
C LEU A 16 9.19 7.10 7.55
N ARG A 17 9.78 8.26 7.32
CA ARG A 17 9.66 9.46 8.13
C ARG A 17 9.79 10.72 7.26
N PRO A 18 9.37 11.91 7.74
CA PRO A 18 9.55 13.15 6.98
C PRO A 18 10.98 13.30 6.42
N ASP A 19 11.10 13.63 5.14
CA ASP A 19 12.36 13.72 4.40
C ASP A 19 13.21 12.41 4.38
N GLY A 20 12.62 11.28 4.75
CA GLY A 20 13.24 9.95 4.70
C GLY A 20 14.56 9.87 5.46
N GLY A 21 15.56 9.19 4.89
CA GLY A 21 16.88 9.01 5.50
C GLY A 21 17.69 10.29 5.72
N LYS A 22 17.26 11.43 5.16
CA LYS A 22 17.96 12.72 5.28
C LYS A 22 17.57 13.52 6.52
N SER A 23 16.48 13.16 7.22
CA SER A 23 16.01 13.86 8.40
C SER A 23 16.44 13.21 9.71
N LEU A 24 16.26 13.94 10.82
CA LEU A 24 16.43 13.39 12.16
C LEU A 24 15.43 12.27 12.43
N LEU A 25 15.77 11.33 13.31
CA LEU A 25 14.90 10.22 13.72
C LEU A 25 13.64 10.70 14.45
N VAL A 26 13.71 11.86 15.08
CA VAL A 26 12.63 12.46 15.86
C VAL A 26 12.34 13.83 15.26
N SER A 27 11.07 14.12 15.03
CA SER A 27 10.57 15.43 14.62
C SER A 27 9.65 16.00 15.69
N THR A 28 9.56 17.32 15.77
CA THR A 28 8.53 17.98 16.61
C THR A 28 7.15 17.75 15.99
N LEU A 29 6.11 17.80 16.80
CA LEU A 29 4.73 17.69 16.33
C LEU A 29 4.41 18.76 15.28
N SER A 30 4.81 20.01 15.51
CA SER A 30 4.58 21.11 14.57
C SER A 30 5.25 20.86 13.21
N SER A 31 6.49 20.38 13.20
CA SER A 31 7.18 20.02 11.95
C SER A 31 6.49 18.85 11.24
N TYR A 32 5.97 17.89 12.00
CA TYR A 32 5.21 16.78 11.45
C TYR A 32 3.83 17.20 10.90
N GLU A 33 3.16 18.18 11.51
CA GLU A 33 1.88 18.73 11.03
C GLU A 33 2.03 19.48 9.71
N ASP A 34 3.12 20.22 9.54
CA ASP A 34 3.37 21.01 8.32
C ASP A 34 3.83 20.12 7.14
N TYR A 35 4.59 19.07 7.42
CA TYR A 35 5.20 18.24 6.37
C TYR A 35 4.18 17.64 5.38
N PRO A 36 3.10 16.95 5.81
CA PRO A 36 2.12 16.37 4.89
C PRO A 36 1.36 17.41 4.07
N ARG A 37 1.33 18.65 4.54
CA ARG A 37 0.62 19.74 3.86
C ARG A 37 1.44 20.38 2.75
N GLN A 38 2.76 20.49 2.94
CA GLN A 38 3.61 21.34 2.12
C GLN A 38 4.61 20.58 1.26
N ARG A 39 5.13 19.44 1.72
CA ARG A 39 6.31 18.79 1.13
C ARG A 39 6.17 17.30 0.84
N ALA A 40 5.21 16.63 1.47
CA ALA A 40 5.07 15.18 1.32
C ALA A 40 4.58 14.80 -0.08
N TRP A 41 5.15 13.74 -0.61
CA TRP A 41 4.76 13.14 -1.87
C TRP A 41 3.49 12.30 -1.72
N THR A 42 2.81 12.04 -2.82
CA THR A 42 1.60 11.20 -2.86
C THR A 42 1.80 9.85 -2.19
N TRP A 43 2.95 9.18 -2.39
CA TRP A 43 3.24 7.89 -1.77
C TRP A 43 3.37 7.96 -0.23
N GLU A 44 3.79 9.09 0.33
CA GLU A 44 3.81 9.30 1.78
C GLU A 44 2.40 9.45 2.34
N HIS A 45 1.49 10.08 1.60
CA HIS A 45 0.08 10.08 1.94
C HIS A 45 -0.53 8.68 1.87
N GLN A 46 -0.16 7.85 0.87
CA GLN A 46 -0.57 6.45 0.80
C GLN A 46 -0.12 5.68 2.05
N ALA A 47 1.12 5.88 2.52
CA ALA A 47 1.62 5.23 3.72
C ALA A 47 0.80 5.59 4.97
N LEU A 48 0.26 6.81 5.07
CA LEU A 48 -0.60 7.23 6.18
C LEU A 48 -1.92 6.45 6.25
N VAL A 49 -2.39 5.84 5.17
CA VAL A 49 -3.63 5.05 5.17
C VAL A 49 -3.57 3.94 6.23
N ARG A 50 -2.42 3.28 6.35
CA ARG A 50 -2.19 2.18 7.31
C ARG A 50 -1.50 2.62 8.60
N ALA A 51 -1.06 3.86 8.69
CA ALA A 51 -0.33 4.37 9.84
C ALA A 51 -1.20 4.47 11.09
N ARG A 52 -0.63 4.11 12.24
CA ARG A 52 -1.25 4.24 13.55
C ARG A 52 -0.21 4.55 14.61
N PRO A 53 -0.53 5.33 15.65
CA PRO A 53 0.35 5.50 16.79
C PRO A 53 0.36 4.21 17.63
N VAL A 54 1.55 3.73 17.99
CA VAL A 54 1.72 2.47 18.76
C VAL A 54 2.21 2.73 20.18
N ALA A 55 2.73 3.93 20.48
CA ALA A 55 3.23 4.35 21.77
C ALA A 55 3.11 5.87 21.93
N GLY A 56 3.38 6.40 23.12
CA GLY A 56 3.36 7.83 23.43
C GLY A 56 2.11 8.24 24.23
N ASP A 57 2.12 9.48 24.69
CA ASP A 57 1.01 10.06 25.45
C ASP A 57 -0.27 10.18 24.63
N ALA A 58 -1.41 10.19 25.29
CA ALA A 58 -2.72 10.29 24.63
C ALA A 58 -2.79 11.55 23.72
N SER A 59 -2.31 12.67 24.20
CA SER A 59 -2.29 13.93 23.45
C SER A 59 -1.49 13.85 22.14
N LEU A 60 -0.35 13.15 22.15
CA LEU A 60 0.45 12.95 20.94
C LEU A 60 -0.24 11.99 19.97
N ARG A 61 -0.86 10.94 20.47
CA ARG A 61 -1.64 10.00 19.65
C ARG A 61 -2.83 10.67 18.98
N GLU A 62 -3.57 11.48 19.73
CA GLU A 62 -4.68 12.28 19.20
C GLU A 62 -4.21 13.31 18.17
N ALA A 63 -3.09 13.97 18.43
CA ALA A 63 -2.50 14.91 17.49
C ALA A 63 -2.10 14.22 16.17
N PHE A 64 -1.45 13.05 16.25
CA PHE A 64 -1.14 12.23 15.08
C PHE A 64 -2.39 11.87 14.28
N GLU A 65 -3.44 11.38 14.94
CA GLU A 65 -4.70 10.99 14.26
C GLU A 65 -5.40 12.20 13.64
N ARG A 66 -5.33 13.39 14.23
CA ARG A 66 -5.83 14.63 13.61
C ARG A 66 -5.06 14.95 12.33
N VAL A 67 -3.72 14.93 12.37
CA VAL A 67 -2.88 15.20 11.19
C VAL A 67 -3.18 14.19 10.08
N ARG A 68 -3.26 12.91 10.45
CA ARG A 68 -3.60 11.83 9.54
C ARG A 68 -4.96 12.06 8.89
N ALA A 69 -5.99 12.30 9.68
CA ALA A 69 -7.35 12.51 9.18
C ALA A 69 -7.43 13.74 8.26
N GLN A 70 -6.79 14.84 8.63
CA GLN A 70 -6.72 16.04 7.80
C GLN A 70 -5.98 15.78 6.47
N THR A 71 -4.89 15.01 6.51
CA THR A 71 -4.10 14.70 5.31
C THR A 71 -4.88 13.79 4.36
N LEU A 72 -5.46 12.72 4.87
CA LEU A 72 -6.20 11.75 4.05
C LEU A 72 -7.52 12.30 3.54
N GLY A 73 -8.24 13.10 4.36
CA GLY A 73 -9.53 13.69 4.03
C GLY A 73 -9.47 14.92 3.11
N ARG A 74 -8.30 15.30 2.61
CA ARG A 74 -8.17 16.42 1.66
C ARG A 74 -8.85 16.08 0.34
N HIS A 75 -9.52 17.06 -0.25
CA HIS A 75 -9.98 16.95 -1.63
C HIS A 75 -8.78 16.89 -2.57
N ARG A 76 -8.83 15.98 -3.55
CA ARG A 76 -7.76 15.76 -4.53
C ARG A 76 -8.33 15.77 -5.95
N ASP A 77 -7.51 16.22 -6.89
CA ASP A 77 -7.71 15.96 -8.31
C ASP A 77 -7.45 14.47 -8.56
N VAL A 78 -8.49 13.70 -8.81
CA VAL A 78 -8.42 12.24 -8.94
C VAL A 78 -7.58 11.81 -10.14
N PRO A 79 -7.70 12.41 -11.34
CA PRO A 79 -6.79 12.13 -12.46
C PRO A 79 -5.31 12.36 -12.14
N ALA A 80 -4.97 13.49 -11.50
CA ALA A 80 -3.58 13.75 -11.10
C ALA A 80 -3.08 12.74 -10.05
N LEU A 81 -3.91 12.41 -9.06
CA LEU A 81 -3.62 11.38 -8.07
C LEU A 81 -3.37 10.01 -8.71
N ALA A 82 -4.19 9.61 -9.68
CA ALA A 82 -4.00 8.36 -10.42
C ALA A 82 -2.66 8.35 -11.18
N GLY A 83 -2.31 9.46 -11.82
CA GLY A 83 -1.02 9.63 -12.50
C GLY A 83 0.17 9.42 -11.56
N ASP A 84 0.15 10.06 -10.39
CA ASP A 84 1.22 9.93 -9.37
C ASP A 84 1.33 8.49 -8.87
N VAL A 85 0.19 7.86 -8.55
CA VAL A 85 0.14 6.48 -8.03
C VAL A 85 0.65 5.48 -9.07
N MET A 86 0.23 5.61 -10.33
CA MET A 86 0.69 4.77 -11.43
C MET A 86 2.19 4.93 -11.68
N HIS A 87 2.68 6.17 -11.73
CA HIS A 87 4.11 6.44 -11.93
C HIS A 87 4.96 5.80 -10.83
N MET A 88 4.59 6.02 -9.56
CA MET A 88 5.30 5.44 -8.43
C MET A 88 5.29 3.90 -8.48
N ARG A 89 4.13 3.28 -8.78
CA ARG A 89 4.02 1.82 -8.80
C ARG A 89 4.84 1.19 -9.93
N ARG A 90 4.81 1.78 -11.11
CA ARG A 90 5.63 1.34 -12.26
C ARG A 90 7.12 1.37 -11.92
N ARG A 91 7.57 2.48 -11.33
CA ARG A 91 8.97 2.61 -10.89
C ARG A 91 9.35 1.56 -9.83
N MET A 92 8.51 1.37 -8.82
CA MET A 92 8.75 0.34 -7.79
C MET A 92 8.80 -1.06 -8.38
N ARG A 93 7.92 -1.39 -9.34
CA ARG A 93 7.90 -2.69 -10.00
C ARG A 93 9.20 -2.90 -10.78
N ALA A 94 9.61 -1.94 -11.59
CA ALA A 94 10.85 -2.02 -12.37
C ALA A 94 12.11 -2.27 -11.49
N GLU A 95 12.13 -1.71 -10.28
CA GLU A 95 13.27 -1.87 -9.36
C GLU A 95 13.19 -3.14 -8.49
N LEU A 96 11.99 -3.61 -8.14
CA LEU A 96 11.81 -4.56 -7.04
C LEU A 96 11.18 -5.89 -7.45
N ASP A 97 10.52 -5.99 -8.59
CA ASP A 97 9.92 -7.25 -9.07
C ASP A 97 11.01 -8.26 -9.42
N ARG A 98 10.91 -9.42 -8.83
CA ARG A 98 11.84 -10.56 -9.02
C ARG A 98 11.15 -11.75 -9.68
N SER A 99 10.03 -11.52 -10.33
CA SER A 99 9.35 -12.55 -11.10
C SER A 99 10.25 -13.02 -12.26
N ASP A 100 10.20 -14.31 -12.55
CA ASP A 100 10.87 -14.94 -13.70
C ASP A 100 9.89 -15.91 -14.39
N ALA A 101 10.34 -16.60 -15.43
CA ALA A 101 9.51 -17.53 -16.19
C ALA A 101 8.94 -18.69 -15.33
N ALA A 102 9.60 -19.05 -14.23
CA ALA A 102 9.23 -20.17 -13.37
C ALA A 102 8.55 -19.72 -12.07
N ARG A 103 8.73 -18.47 -11.64
CA ARG A 103 8.29 -18.00 -10.33
C ARG A 103 7.72 -16.59 -10.40
N PHE A 104 6.65 -16.40 -9.67
CA PHE A 104 5.98 -15.11 -9.49
C PHE A 104 6.35 -14.48 -8.15
N ASP A 105 6.69 -13.19 -8.15
CA ASP A 105 6.88 -12.40 -6.93
C ASP A 105 5.50 -12.01 -6.37
N LEU A 106 5.10 -12.72 -5.31
CA LEU A 106 3.80 -12.54 -4.65
C LEU A 106 3.57 -11.11 -4.13
N LYS A 107 4.65 -10.38 -3.90
CA LYS A 107 4.58 -9.02 -3.36
C LYS A 107 4.67 -7.97 -4.47
N GLN A 108 5.70 -8.04 -5.31
CA GLN A 108 6.03 -6.98 -6.27
C GLN A 108 5.56 -7.26 -7.70
N GLY A 109 5.28 -8.50 -8.04
CA GLY A 109 4.83 -8.90 -9.38
C GLY A 109 3.48 -8.27 -9.75
N ALA A 110 3.20 -8.24 -11.06
CA ALA A 110 1.95 -7.72 -11.60
C ALA A 110 0.73 -8.50 -11.07
N GLY A 111 -0.25 -7.77 -10.51
CA GLY A 111 -1.38 -8.39 -9.81
C GLY A 111 -1.04 -8.93 -8.41
N GLY A 112 0.12 -8.58 -7.84
CA GLY A 112 0.55 -9.00 -6.52
C GLY A 112 0.02 -8.12 -5.38
N LEU A 113 0.48 -8.41 -4.14
CA LEU A 113 0.00 -7.74 -2.92
C LEU A 113 0.17 -6.23 -2.95
N VAL A 114 1.27 -5.72 -3.53
CA VAL A 114 1.50 -4.26 -3.59
C VAL A 114 0.53 -3.59 -4.55
N ASP A 115 0.15 -4.23 -5.65
CA ASP A 115 -0.84 -3.69 -6.57
C ASP A 115 -2.21 -3.54 -5.89
N LEU A 116 -2.61 -4.56 -5.14
CA LEU A 116 -3.83 -4.51 -4.35
C LEU A 116 -3.77 -3.43 -3.26
N GLU A 117 -2.63 -3.32 -2.56
CA GLU A 117 -2.43 -2.27 -1.54
C GLU A 117 -2.47 -0.86 -2.16
N PHE A 118 -1.89 -0.67 -3.34
CA PHE A 118 -1.91 0.61 -4.06
C PHE A 118 -3.33 0.98 -4.51
N LEU A 119 -4.10 0.01 -5.01
CA LEU A 119 -5.51 0.20 -5.37
C LEU A 119 -6.33 0.70 -4.16
N VAL A 120 -6.21 0.00 -3.03
CA VAL A 120 -6.94 0.35 -1.80
C VAL A 120 -6.53 1.73 -1.29
N GLN A 121 -5.24 2.03 -1.25
CA GLN A 121 -4.71 3.32 -0.82
C GLN A 121 -5.18 4.46 -1.76
N PHE A 122 -5.18 4.22 -3.06
CA PHE A 122 -5.72 5.17 -4.04
C PHE A 122 -7.20 5.44 -3.77
N GLY A 123 -8.02 4.38 -3.59
CA GLY A 123 -9.44 4.51 -3.28
C GLY A 123 -9.69 5.35 -2.03
N VAL A 124 -8.93 5.11 -0.95
CA VAL A 124 -9.01 5.93 0.27
C VAL A 124 -8.67 7.39 -0.02
N LEU A 125 -7.56 7.66 -0.69
CA LEU A 125 -7.14 9.04 -0.99
C LEU A 125 -8.13 9.76 -1.92
N ALA A 126 -8.78 9.05 -2.84
CA ALA A 126 -9.75 9.62 -3.76
C ALA A 126 -11.11 9.90 -3.09
N GLN A 127 -11.51 9.11 -2.09
CA GLN A 127 -12.88 9.12 -1.56
C GLN A 127 -13.01 9.65 -0.13
N ALA A 128 -11.92 9.72 0.65
CA ALA A 128 -11.99 10.06 2.08
C ALA A 128 -12.51 11.49 2.35
N SER A 129 -12.40 12.42 1.40
CA SER A 129 -12.97 13.76 1.52
C SER A 129 -14.50 13.77 1.59
N ALA A 130 -15.15 12.80 0.91
CA ALA A 130 -16.60 12.63 0.91
C ALA A 130 -17.08 11.57 1.93
N HIS A 131 -16.20 10.61 2.27
CA HIS A 131 -16.53 9.42 3.07
C HIS A 131 -15.56 9.28 4.26
N ALA A 132 -15.78 10.03 5.33
CA ALA A 132 -14.92 10.04 6.52
C ALA A 132 -14.77 8.65 7.18
N GLY A 133 -15.71 7.72 6.98
CA GLY A 133 -15.63 6.34 7.45
C GLY A 133 -14.40 5.57 6.92
N LEU A 134 -13.86 5.96 5.76
CA LEU A 134 -12.64 5.39 5.18
C LEU A 134 -11.37 5.69 6.00
N LEU A 135 -11.44 6.63 6.94
CA LEU A 135 -10.31 6.98 7.80
C LEU A 135 -10.14 6.02 9.00
N GLN A 136 -11.12 5.19 9.30
CA GLN A 136 -11.11 4.31 10.48
C GLN A 136 -10.34 3.01 10.25
N PRO A 137 -10.58 2.23 9.17
CA PRO A 137 -9.85 0.98 8.91
C PRO A 137 -8.35 1.22 8.66
N ARG A 138 -7.54 0.19 8.98
CA ARG A 138 -6.07 0.21 8.77
C ARG A 138 -5.56 -1.02 8.03
N ASP A 139 -6.30 -2.09 8.03
CA ASP A 139 -5.96 -3.32 7.35
C ASP A 139 -6.69 -3.42 5.99
N THR A 140 -6.09 -4.16 5.08
CA THR A 140 -6.58 -4.25 3.71
C THR A 140 -8.00 -4.83 3.61
N PRO A 141 -8.38 -5.91 4.32
CA PRO A 141 -9.74 -6.41 4.29
C PRO A 141 -10.78 -5.38 4.72
N ALA A 142 -10.60 -4.74 5.86
CA ALA A 142 -11.55 -3.74 6.35
C ALA A 142 -11.62 -2.49 5.46
N LEU A 143 -10.52 -2.13 4.78
CA LEU A 143 -10.53 -1.05 3.79
C LEU A 143 -11.29 -1.44 2.52
N LEU A 144 -11.19 -2.69 2.05
CA LEU A 144 -12.00 -3.20 0.93
C LEU A 144 -13.49 -3.13 1.25
N ASP A 145 -13.89 -3.57 2.46
CA ASP A 145 -15.28 -3.48 2.92
C ASP A 145 -15.79 -2.03 2.96
N ALA A 146 -14.97 -1.12 3.49
CA ALA A 146 -15.31 0.29 3.57
C ALA A 146 -15.43 0.96 2.19
N LEU A 147 -14.56 0.60 1.24
CA LEU A 147 -14.60 1.09 -0.15
C LEU A 147 -15.82 0.54 -0.91
N ALA A 148 -16.23 -0.70 -0.63
CA ALA A 148 -17.47 -1.25 -1.16
C ALA A 148 -18.69 -0.59 -0.52
N ALA A 149 -18.70 -0.37 0.78
CA ALA A 149 -19.81 0.26 1.50
C ALA A 149 -20.06 1.72 1.06
N CYS A 150 -19.01 2.47 0.67
CA CYS A 150 -19.18 3.81 0.10
C CYS A 150 -19.49 3.81 -1.41
N GLY A 151 -19.61 2.64 -2.04
CA GLY A 151 -19.97 2.49 -3.46
C GLY A 151 -18.85 2.75 -4.45
N TRP A 152 -17.60 2.91 -3.99
CA TRP A 152 -16.45 3.10 -4.88
C TRP A 152 -16.00 1.79 -5.54
N LEU A 153 -16.03 0.68 -4.80
CA LEU A 153 -15.83 -0.66 -5.36
C LEU A 153 -17.18 -1.36 -5.54
N ALA A 154 -17.38 -2.02 -6.67
CA ALA A 154 -18.50 -2.93 -6.85
C ALA A 154 -18.36 -4.11 -5.86
N PRO A 155 -19.49 -4.59 -5.26
CA PRO A 155 -19.43 -5.64 -4.24
C PRO A 155 -18.80 -6.97 -4.70
N ASP A 156 -18.94 -7.31 -5.97
CA ASP A 156 -18.31 -8.49 -6.60
C ASP A 156 -16.81 -8.32 -6.75
N ILE A 157 -16.35 -7.15 -7.17
CA ILE A 157 -14.92 -6.81 -7.22
C ILE A 157 -14.30 -6.88 -5.81
N ALA A 158 -14.97 -6.30 -4.81
CA ALA A 158 -14.48 -6.36 -3.43
C ALA A 158 -14.35 -7.81 -2.94
N ARG A 159 -15.32 -8.69 -3.21
CA ARG A 159 -15.23 -10.13 -2.87
C ARG A 159 -14.07 -10.81 -3.56
N SER A 160 -13.87 -10.56 -4.85
CA SER A 160 -12.75 -11.13 -5.61
C SER A 160 -11.40 -10.67 -5.06
N LEU A 161 -11.28 -9.38 -4.66
CA LEU A 161 -10.08 -8.84 -4.04
C LEU A 161 -9.82 -9.42 -2.64
N HIS A 162 -10.86 -9.69 -1.83
CA HIS A 162 -10.70 -10.40 -0.56
C HIS A 162 -10.12 -11.80 -0.77
N ALA A 163 -10.65 -12.56 -1.74
CA ALA A 163 -10.14 -13.89 -2.07
C ALA A 163 -8.69 -13.81 -2.59
N ALA A 164 -8.39 -12.87 -3.48
CA ALA A 164 -7.04 -12.65 -3.99
C ALA A 164 -6.05 -12.30 -2.88
N HIS A 165 -6.43 -11.38 -1.99
CA HIS A 165 -5.61 -11.00 -0.83
C HIS A 165 -5.30 -12.19 0.07
N ALA A 166 -6.31 -13.02 0.38
CA ALA A 166 -6.13 -14.20 1.21
C ALA A 166 -5.14 -15.20 0.59
N VAL A 167 -5.31 -15.53 -0.71
CA VAL A 167 -4.41 -16.44 -1.43
C VAL A 167 -2.97 -15.93 -1.44
N LEU A 168 -2.76 -14.67 -1.84
CA LEU A 168 -1.41 -14.10 -1.96
C LEU A 168 -0.73 -13.96 -0.58
N LEU A 169 -1.50 -13.63 0.45
CA LEU A 169 -0.99 -13.51 1.81
C LEU A 169 -0.62 -14.88 2.40
N ASP A 170 -1.48 -15.89 2.23
CA ASP A 170 -1.26 -17.24 2.75
C ASP A 170 0.01 -17.87 2.15
N VAL A 171 0.14 -17.85 0.82
CA VAL A 171 1.34 -18.35 0.14
C VAL A 171 2.58 -17.54 0.54
N GLY A 172 2.45 -16.21 0.67
CA GLY A 172 3.54 -15.34 1.12
C GLY A 172 3.96 -15.61 2.56
N LEU A 173 3.01 -15.94 3.44
CA LEU A 173 3.27 -16.31 4.82
C LEU A 173 3.99 -17.66 4.90
N ALA A 174 3.54 -18.66 4.14
CA ALA A 174 4.22 -19.94 4.03
C ALA A 174 5.69 -19.77 3.58
N CYS A 175 5.95 -18.93 2.57
CA CYS A 175 7.32 -18.59 2.18
C CYS A 175 8.13 -18.00 3.34
N THR A 176 7.52 -17.15 4.15
CA THR A 176 8.19 -16.50 5.29
C THR A 176 8.52 -17.50 6.40
N LEU A 177 7.58 -18.40 6.72
CA LEU A 177 7.78 -19.48 7.70
C LEU A 177 8.89 -20.43 7.27
N ASP A 178 8.96 -20.76 5.99
CA ASP A 178 10.02 -21.58 5.38
C ASP A 178 11.35 -20.82 5.21
N ARG A 179 11.44 -19.56 5.61
CA ARG A 179 12.61 -18.69 5.45
C ARG A 179 13.11 -18.57 3.99
N ARG A 180 12.20 -18.61 3.03
CA ARG A 180 12.48 -18.48 1.60
C ARG A 180 11.91 -17.17 1.05
N PRO A 181 12.43 -16.67 -0.09
CA PRO A 181 11.86 -15.50 -0.76
C PRO A 181 10.37 -15.71 -1.10
N ARG A 182 9.61 -14.62 -1.15
CA ARG A 182 8.18 -14.63 -1.53
C ARG A 182 8.00 -14.81 -3.05
N LEU A 183 8.67 -15.82 -3.59
CA LEU A 183 8.60 -16.26 -4.98
C LEU A 183 7.93 -17.62 -5.02
N ALA A 184 6.84 -17.76 -5.75
CA ALA A 184 6.07 -18.99 -5.84
C ALA A 184 5.90 -19.42 -7.30
N ALA A 185 5.84 -20.73 -7.55
CA ALA A 185 5.45 -21.24 -8.84
C ALA A 185 4.01 -20.77 -9.17
N PRO A 186 3.71 -20.40 -10.41
CA PRO A 186 2.37 -19.98 -10.80
C PRO A 186 1.41 -21.18 -10.69
N THR A 187 0.50 -21.09 -9.71
CA THR A 187 -0.63 -22.02 -9.56
C THR A 187 -1.89 -21.38 -10.11
N GLU A 188 -2.92 -22.19 -10.38
CA GLU A 188 -4.23 -21.68 -10.81
C GLU A 188 -4.79 -20.65 -9.81
N ALA A 189 -4.67 -20.90 -8.50
CA ALA A 189 -5.12 -19.98 -7.46
C ALA A 189 -4.38 -18.63 -7.51
N ILE A 190 -3.05 -18.66 -7.71
CA ILE A 190 -2.26 -17.42 -7.87
C ILE A 190 -2.64 -16.71 -9.16
N ALA A 191 -2.84 -17.42 -10.27
CA ALA A 191 -3.25 -16.83 -11.53
C ALA A 191 -4.62 -16.14 -11.44
N GLN A 192 -5.59 -16.77 -10.79
CA GLN A 192 -6.91 -16.19 -10.51
C GLN A 192 -6.82 -14.97 -9.60
N ALA A 193 -6.02 -15.03 -8.53
CA ALA A 193 -5.81 -13.89 -7.64
C ALA A 193 -5.22 -12.68 -8.38
N ARG A 194 -4.21 -12.89 -9.23
CA ARG A 194 -3.62 -11.84 -10.06
C ARG A 194 -4.63 -11.24 -11.03
N ALA A 195 -5.39 -12.09 -11.73
CA ALA A 195 -6.41 -11.64 -12.67
C ALA A 195 -7.47 -10.77 -11.99
N ALA A 196 -7.90 -11.12 -10.77
CA ALA A 196 -8.85 -10.34 -9.99
C ALA A 196 -8.29 -8.95 -9.62
N VAL A 197 -7.01 -8.86 -9.24
CA VAL A 197 -6.36 -7.58 -8.95
C VAL A 197 -6.25 -6.72 -10.22
N ASP A 198 -5.82 -7.29 -11.34
CA ASP A 198 -5.68 -6.59 -12.62
C ASP A 198 -7.04 -6.10 -13.16
N GLU A 199 -8.11 -6.89 -12.98
CA GLU A 199 -9.47 -6.48 -13.34
C GLU A 199 -9.93 -5.29 -12.49
N ALA A 200 -9.71 -5.35 -11.18
CA ALA A 200 -10.07 -4.25 -10.28
C ALA A 200 -9.30 -2.97 -10.58
N LEU A 201 -8.00 -3.06 -10.89
CA LEU A 201 -7.20 -1.91 -11.31
C LEU A 201 -7.79 -1.24 -12.54
N ARG A 202 -8.09 -2.01 -13.59
CA ARG A 202 -8.71 -1.50 -14.82
C ARG A 202 -10.08 -0.87 -14.57
N ALA A 203 -10.91 -1.52 -13.75
CA ALA A 203 -12.22 -0.99 -13.37
C ALA A 203 -12.13 0.35 -12.65
N CYS A 204 -11.04 0.59 -11.90
CA CYS A 204 -10.78 1.83 -11.18
C CYS A 204 -9.93 2.84 -11.98
N GLY A 205 -9.65 2.59 -13.26
CA GLY A 205 -8.87 3.48 -14.11
C GLY A 205 -7.38 3.51 -13.80
N LEU A 206 -6.84 2.48 -13.17
CA LEU A 206 -5.41 2.33 -12.89
C LEU A 206 -4.78 1.33 -13.84
N ASP A 207 -3.63 1.71 -14.41
CA ASP A 207 -2.81 0.84 -15.24
C ASP A 207 -1.35 0.91 -14.75
N PHE A 208 -0.88 -0.18 -14.16
CA PHE A 208 0.48 -0.28 -13.64
C PHE A 208 1.47 -0.91 -14.63
N GLU A 209 1.02 -1.30 -15.82
CA GLU A 209 1.92 -1.76 -16.88
C GLU A 209 2.78 -0.60 -17.42
N PRO A 210 4.01 -0.88 -17.87
CA PRO A 210 4.83 0.15 -18.53
C PRO A 210 4.08 0.69 -19.75
N ALA A 211 4.14 2.00 -19.97
CA ALA A 211 3.61 2.57 -21.20
C ALA A 211 4.34 1.93 -22.38
N ALA A 212 3.60 1.36 -23.33
CA ALA A 212 4.17 0.81 -24.54
C ALA A 212 4.96 1.92 -25.26
N GLY A 213 6.31 1.83 -25.23
CA GLY A 213 7.19 2.74 -25.97
C GLY A 213 8.08 3.67 -25.14
N SER A 214 8.33 3.43 -23.85
CA SER A 214 9.26 4.26 -23.05
C SER A 214 10.69 3.69 -22.92
N ASP A 215 11.11 2.85 -23.85
CA ASP A 215 12.52 2.49 -24.02
C ASP A 215 13.13 3.42 -25.10
N ALA A 216 13.63 4.57 -24.67
CA ALA A 216 14.56 5.39 -25.44
C ALA A 216 15.42 6.20 -24.46
#